data_b811d9bddb066376c8d174e45e8e3aa3
#
_entry.id   b811d9bddb066376c8d174e45e8e3aa3
#
_cell.length_a   1.000
_cell.length_b   1.000
_cell.length_c   1.000
_cell.angle_alpha   90.00
_cell.angle_beta   90.00
_cell.angle_gamma   90.00
#
_symmetry.space_group_name_H-M   'P 1'
#
loop_
_entity.id
_entity.type
_entity.pdbx_description
1 polymer ?
#
loop_
_entity_poly.entity_id
_entity_poly.type
_entity_poly.pdbx_seq_one_letter_code
_entity_poly.pdbx_strand_id
1 'polypeptide(L)'
;MLITQLKDTEVIKSLAGGKVFLLCCHGCKEVSFPEHEVEALAKELTLTGKKVTDYICNPENLKVRLEGCAEAIESADAVLVASCGVGVQTVAEMFPNKRVYAICDTFPLPGFQGVTSQEVDCDRCGQCYLNLTGGICPITACSKSLVNGQCGGAKNGKCEVDPNMDCGWERIL
;
A
#
# COMPACT_ATOMS: atom_id res chain seq x y z
N MET A 1 11.53 -13.29 4.76
CA MET A 1 10.40 -13.60 3.83
C MET A 1 9.12 -13.12 4.48
N LEU A 2 8.25 -12.51 3.72
CA LEU A 2 6.95 -11.99 4.15
C LEU A 2 5.84 -12.82 3.48
N ILE A 3 4.66 -12.82 4.09
CA ILE A 3 3.45 -13.38 3.49
C ILE A 3 2.46 -12.23 3.30
N THR A 4 1.88 -12.09 2.12
CA THR A 4 0.71 -11.26 1.93
C THR A 4 -0.54 -12.13 1.92
N GLN A 5 -1.55 -11.72 2.67
CA GLN A 5 -2.84 -12.39 2.76
C GLN A 5 -3.92 -11.44 2.27
N LEU A 6 -4.82 -11.92 1.42
CA LEU A 6 -5.94 -11.14 0.93
C LEU A 6 -6.85 -10.75 2.11
N LYS A 7 -7.27 -9.48 2.14
CA LYS A 7 -8.29 -8.99 3.09
C LYS A 7 -9.66 -9.60 2.78
N ASP A 8 -10.60 -9.43 3.69
CA ASP A 8 -11.99 -9.81 3.46
C ASP A 8 -12.52 -9.22 2.14
N THR A 9 -13.08 -10.09 1.28
CA THR A 9 -13.52 -9.72 -0.06
C THR A 9 -14.68 -8.74 -0.06
N GLU A 10 -15.56 -8.79 0.94
CA GLU A 10 -16.68 -7.85 1.07
C GLU A 10 -16.19 -6.45 1.45
N VAL A 11 -15.15 -6.37 2.28
CA VAL A 11 -14.48 -5.11 2.60
C VAL A 11 -13.85 -4.53 1.34
N ILE A 12 -13.12 -5.34 0.55
CA ILE A 12 -12.49 -4.89 -0.68
C ILE A 12 -13.54 -4.39 -1.68
N LYS A 13 -14.64 -5.11 -1.88
CA LYS A 13 -15.73 -4.69 -2.77
C LYS A 13 -16.36 -3.37 -2.33
N SER A 14 -16.56 -3.20 -1.03
CA SER A 14 -17.06 -1.96 -0.45
C SER A 14 -16.14 -0.77 -0.73
N LEU A 15 -14.82 -0.95 -0.62
CA LEU A 15 -13.82 0.08 -0.93
C LEU A 15 -13.74 0.37 -2.43
N ALA A 16 -13.88 -0.66 -3.28
CA ALA A 16 -13.83 -0.55 -4.73
C ALA A 16 -14.91 0.41 -5.26
N GLY A 17 -16.15 0.27 -4.82
CA GLY A 17 -17.28 1.20 -5.05
C GLY A 17 -17.61 1.55 -6.50
N GLY A 18 -16.87 1.02 -7.49
CA GLY A 18 -17.01 1.36 -8.91
C GLY A 18 -16.01 0.63 -9.79
N LYS A 19 -15.49 1.33 -10.82
CA LYS A 19 -14.46 0.80 -11.72
C LYS A 19 -13.08 0.91 -11.06
N VAL A 20 -12.30 -0.17 -11.07
CA VAL A 20 -11.00 -0.18 -10.43
C VAL A 20 -9.90 -0.68 -11.36
N PHE A 21 -8.69 -0.14 -11.15
CA PHE A 21 -7.47 -0.72 -11.72
C PHE A 21 -6.83 -1.65 -10.69
N LEU A 22 -6.53 -2.88 -11.08
CA LEU A 22 -5.91 -3.87 -10.19
C LEU A 22 -4.41 -3.99 -10.47
N LEU A 23 -3.58 -3.61 -9.51
CA LEU A 23 -2.13 -3.75 -9.58
C LEU A 23 -1.66 -4.85 -8.63
N CYS A 24 -0.97 -5.85 -9.16
CA CYS A 24 -0.47 -7.00 -8.40
C CYS A 24 1.05 -7.02 -8.43
N CYS A 25 1.67 -7.14 -7.25
CA CYS A 25 3.10 -7.38 -7.11
C CYS A 25 3.36 -8.87 -6.89
N HIS A 26 3.78 -9.56 -7.93
CA HIS A 26 4.08 -10.99 -7.91
C HIS A 26 5.50 -11.26 -8.42
N GLY A 27 6.13 -12.32 -7.91
CA GLY A 27 7.49 -12.71 -8.30
C GLY A 27 8.60 -12.11 -7.43
N CYS A 28 8.27 -11.35 -6.41
CA CYS A 28 9.22 -10.92 -5.38
C CYS A 28 9.69 -12.13 -4.57
N LYS A 29 11.01 -12.33 -4.45
CA LYS A 29 11.60 -13.44 -3.68
C LYS A 29 11.36 -13.32 -2.18
N GLU A 30 11.09 -12.10 -1.70
CA GLU A 30 10.92 -11.80 -0.28
C GLU A 30 9.48 -11.94 0.21
N VAL A 31 8.50 -12.00 -0.70
CA VAL A 31 7.08 -11.94 -0.36
C VAL A 31 6.30 -13.03 -1.07
N SER A 32 5.60 -13.88 -0.31
CA SER A 32 4.63 -14.81 -0.86
C SER A 32 3.35 -14.08 -1.24
N PHE A 33 2.85 -14.32 -2.44
CA PHE A 33 1.68 -13.64 -3.03
C PHE A 33 0.46 -14.58 -3.11
N PRO A 34 -0.75 -14.15 -2.69
CA PRO A 34 -1.97 -14.97 -2.70
C PRO A 34 -2.63 -14.98 -4.10
N GLU A 35 -1.99 -15.65 -5.06
CA GLU A 35 -2.35 -15.57 -6.48
C GLU A 35 -3.78 -16.05 -6.75
N HIS A 36 -4.15 -17.21 -6.20
CA HIS A 36 -5.45 -17.82 -6.46
C HIS A 36 -6.61 -16.97 -5.91
N GLU A 37 -6.44 -16.42 -4.71
CA GLU A 37 -7.44 -15.57 -4.06
C GLU A 37 -7.61 -14.25 -4.80
N VAL A 38 -6.52 -13.65 -5.24
CA VAL A 38 -6.53 -12.40 -6.01
C VAL A 38 -7.16 -12.61 -7.40
N GLU A 39 -6.88 -13.74 -8.06
CA GLU A 39 -7.51 -14.09 -9.34
C GLU A 39 -9.02 -14.35 -9.20
N ALA A 40 -9.44 -14.97 -8.11
CA ALA A 40 -10.85 -15.16 -7.81
C ALA A 40 -11.58 -13.82 -7.62
N LEU A 41 -11.01 -12.95 -6.79
CA LEU A 41 -11.54 -11.60 -6.55
C LEU A 41 -11.61 -10.77 -7.84
N ALA A 42 -10.59 -10.84 -8.69
CA ALA A 42 -10.53 -10.08 -9.93
C ALA A 42 -11.73 -10.36 -10.88
N LYS A 43 -12.29 -11.55 -10.81
CA LYS A 43 -13.47 -11.92 -11.62
C LYS A 43 -14.78 -11.29 -11.12
N GLU A 44 -14.79 -10.85 -9.88
CA GLU A 44 -15.97 -10.25 -9.23
C GLU A 44 -15.95 -8.71 -9.28
N LEU A 45 -14.82 -8.11 -9.69
CA LEU A 45 -14.63 -6.66 -9.76
C LEU A 45 -14.86 -6.12 -11.17
N THR A 46 -15.31 -4.86 -11.26
CA THR A 46 -15.39 -4.12 -12.52
C THR A 46 -14.03 -3.47 -12.81
N LEU A 47 -13.18 -4.18 -13.55
CA LEU A 47 -11.83 -3.73 -13.83
C LEU A 47 -11.77 -2.79 -15.05
N THR A 48 -11.07 -1.66 -14.92
CA THR A 48 -10.59 -0.84 -16.06
C THR A 48 -9.34 -1.44 -16.68
N GLY A 49 -8.57 -2.17 -15.89
CA GLY A 49 -7.37 -2.87 -16.28
C GLY A 49 -6.76 -3.64 -15.13
N LYS A 50 -5.84 -4.55 -15.46
CA LYS A 50 -5.06 -5.33 -14.51
C LYS A 50 -3.62 -5.38 -14.94
N LYS A 51 -2.70 -5.16 -14.01
CA LYS A 51 -1.28 -5.33 -14.22
C LYS A 51 -0.68 -6.23 -13.15
N VAL A 52 -0.01 -7.27 -13.58
CA VAL A 52 0.81 -8.11 -12.71
C VAL A 52 2.27 -7.81 -13.02
N THR A 53 3.06 -7.48 -12.02
CA THR A 53 4.47 -7.16 -12.17
C THR A 53 5.22 -7.44 -10.87
N ASP A 54 6.51 -7.14 -10.82
CA ASP A 54 7.37 -7.34 -9.66
C ASP A 54 7.95 -6.01 -9.16
N TYR A 55 8.46 -6.00 -7.93
CA TYR A 55 9.24 -4.90 -7.33
C TYR A 55 8.61 -3.51 -7.51
N ILE A 56 7.29 -3.40 -7.32
CA ILE A 56 6.56 -2.11 -7.37
C ILE A 56 6.97 -1.16 -6.24
N CYS A 57 7.67 -1.66 -5.23
CA CYS A 57 8.29 -0.87 -4.16
C CYS A 57 9.46 0.02 -4.63
N ASN A 58 9.92 -0.15 -5.86
CA ASN A 58 10.89 0.74 -6.50
C ASN A 58 10.15 1.70 -7.46
N PRO A 59 10.15 3.03 -7.20
CA PRO A 59 9.40 3.99 -8.02
C PRO A 59 9.79 4.01 -9.49
N GLU A 60 11.08 3.88 -9.80
CA GLU A 60 11.55 3.89 -11.19
C GLU A 60 11.11 2.63 -11.93
N ASN A 61 11.18 1.46 -11.26
CA ASN A 61 10.66 0.22 -11.82
C ASN A 61 9.15 0.31 -12.05
N LEU A 62 8.40 0.85 -11.07
CA LEU A 62 6.96 1.01 -11.16
C LEU A 62 6.56 1.90 -12.35
N LYS A 63 7.25 3.02 -12.58
CA LYS A 63 7.05 3.89 -13.74
C LYS A 63 7.12 3.11 -15.05
N VAL A 64 8.22 2.37 -15.25
CA VAL A 64 8.44 1.57 -16.46
C VAL A 64 7.36 0.49 -16.62
N ARG A 65 7.02 -0.19 -15.51
CA ARG A 65 6.03 -1.29 -15.54
C ARG A 65 4.61 -0.82 -15.83
N LEU A 66 4.28 0.43 -15.52
CA LEU A 66 2.97 1.03 -15.78
C LEU A 66 2.88 1.75 -17.13
N GLU A 67 3.93 1.76 -17.95
CA GLU A 67 3.86 2.22 -19.33
C GLU A 67 2.72 1.50 -20.06
N GLY A 68 1.85 2.28 -20.73
CA GLY A 68 0.64 1.76 -21.39
C GLY A 68 -0.56 1.51 -20.48
N CYS A 69 -0.46 1.73 -19.16
CA CYS A 69 -1.60 1.59 -18.24
C CYS A 69 -2.26 2.93 -17.88
N ALA A 70 -1.74 4.07 -18.36
CA ALA A 70 -2.16 5.40 -17.94
C ALA A 70 -3.67 5.62 -18.13
N GLU A 71 -4.22 5.30 -19.32
CA GLU A 71 -5.64 5.47 -19.61
C GLU A 71 -6.54 4.61 -18.71
N ALA A 72 -6.14 3.36 -18.46
CA ALA A 72 -6.87 2.45 -17.59
C ALA A 72 -6.85 2.93 -16.12
N ILE A 73 -5.72 3.46 -15.66
CA ILE A 73 -5.59 4.03 -14.31
C ILE A 73 -6.41 5.33 -14.21
N GLU A 74 -6.37 6.18 -15.23
CA GLU A 74 -7.11 7.46 -15.24
C GLU A 74 -8.62 7.22 -15.20
N SER A 75 -9.13 6.25 -15.95
CA SER A 75 -10.56 5.89 -16.01
C SER A 75 -11.07 5.13 -14.79
N ALA A 76 -10.18 4.69 -13.89
CA ALA A 76 -10.54 4.00 -12.66
C ALA A 76 -10.97 4.99 -11.56
N ASP A 77 -11.96 4.61 -10.76
CA ASP A 77 -12.37 5.33 -9.55
C ASP A 77 -11.37 5.12 -8.41
N ALA A 78 -10.68 3.97 -8.41
CA ALA A 78 -9.64 3.64 -7.45
C ALA A 78 -8.62 2.65 -8.03
N VAL A 79 -7.44 2.60 -7.40
CA VAL A 79 -6.39 1.60 -7.67
C VAL A 79 -6.35 0.62 -6.50
N LEU A 80 -6.63 -0.64 -6.78
CA LEU A 80 -6.49 -1.73 -5.81
C LEU A 80 -5.09 -2.34 -5.93
N VAL A 81 -4.36 -2.42 -4.83
CA VAL A 81 -2.98 -2.89 -4.83
C VAL A 81 -2.85 -4.16 -4.01
N ALA A 82 -2.62 -5.28 -4.72
CA ALA A 82 -2.27 -6.55 -4.13
C ALA A 82 -0.74 -6.64 -3.98
N SER A 83 -0.24 -6.22 -2.83
CA SER A 83 1.20 -6.09 -2.55
C SER A 83 1.47 -6.07 -1.05
N CYS A 84 2.74 -6.15 -0.67
CA CYS A 84 3.16 -5.76 0.68
C CYS A 84 3.00 -4.24 0.89
N GLY A 85 3.01 -3.80 2.16
CA GLY A 85 2.76 -2.41 2.52
C GLY A 85 3.72 -1.40 1.89
N VAL A 86 4.97 -1.77 1.60
CA VAL A 86 5.93 -0.87 0.92
C VAL A 86 5.45 -0.57 -0.50
N GLY A 87 5.05 -1.60 -1.25
CA GLY A 87 4.54 -1.39 -2.62
C GLY A 87 3.28 -0.54 -2.65
N VAL A 88 2.37 -0.70 -1.68
CA VAL A 88 1.15 0.14 -1.60
C VAL A 88 1.50 1.61 -1.38
N GLN A 89 2.44 1.90 -0.47
CA GLN A 89 2.89 3.27 -0.19
C GLN A 89 3.52 3.91 -1.43
N THR A 90 4.37 3.18 -2.14
CA THR A 90 5.00 3.66 -3.39
C THR A 90 3.94 4.01 -4.46
N VAL A 91 2.90 3.17 -4.59
CA VAL A 91 1.80 3.46 -5.53
C VAL A 91 1.00 4.68 -5.09
N ALA A 92 0.71 4.83 -3.80
CA ALA A 92 -0.02 5.98 -3.28
C ALA A 92 0.76 7.30 -3.49
N GLU A 93 2.06 7.30 -3.30
CA GLU A 93 2.92 8.46 -3.60
C GLU A 93 2.95 8.79 -5.09
N MET A 94 2.95 7.79 -5.97
CA MET A 94 2.94 7.99 -7.42
C MET A 94 1.62 8.56 -7.93
N PHE A 95 0.50 8.24 -7.28
CA PHE A 95 -0.85 8.65 -7.68
C PHE A 95 -1.58 9.44 -6.59
N PRO A 96 -1.09 10.63 -6.19
CA PRO A 96 -1.62 11.38 -5.05
C PRO A 96 -3.08 11.84 -5.24
N ASN A 97 -3.56 11.90 -6.47
CA ASN A 97 -4.94 12.29 -6.82
C ASN A 97 -5.89 11.10 -7.01
N LYS A 98 -5.43 9.86 -6.78
CA LYS A 98 -6.24 8.64 -6.89
C LYS A 98 -6.41 8.00 -5.52
N ARG A 99 -7.56 7.39 -5.30
CA ARG A 99 -7.77 6.51 -4.15
C ARG A 99 -6.98 5.22 -4.37
N VAL A 100 -6.03 4.94 -3.51
CA VAL A 100 -5.20 3.73 -3.55
C VAL A 100 -5.53 2.90 -2.33
N TYR A 101 -5.94 1.65 -2.54
CA TYR A 101 -6.34 0.74 -1.48
C TYR A 101 -5.45 -0.50 -1.42
N ALA A 102 -4.93 -0.80 -0.23
CA ALA A 102 -4.28 -2.07 0.07
C ALA A 102 -5.33 -3.17 0.16
N ILE A 103 -5.26 -4.19 -0.69
CA ILE A 103 -6.15 -5.35 -0.62
C ILE A 103 -5.52 -6.57 0.06
N CYS A 104 -4.28 -6.43 0.53
CA CYS A 104 -3.59 -7.47 1.30
C CYS A 104 -3.07 -6.92 2.62
N ASP A 105 -3.00 -7.78 3.63
CA ASP A 105 -2.21 -7.59 4.84
C ASP A 105 -0.86 -8.28 4.70
N THR A 106 0.17 -7.74 5.37
CA THR A 106 1.54 -8.25 5.29
C THR A 106 1.96 -8.82 6.65
N PHE A 107 2.36 -10.08 6.67
CA PHE A 107 2.80 -10.78 7.87
C PHE A 107 4.26 -11.21 7.75
N PRO A 108 5.05 -11.20 8.83
CA PRO A 108 6.36 -11.80 8.83
C PRO A 108 6.25 -13.33 8.89
N LEU A 109 7.14 -14.03 8.17
CA LEU A 109 7.37 -15.43 8.48
C LEU A 109 8.15 -15.54 9.79
N PRO A 110 7.85 -16.52 10.65
CA PRO A 110 8.62 -16.74 11.86
C PRO A 110 10.13 -16.89 11.58
N GLY A 111 10.95 -16.14 12.33
CA GLY A 111 12.41 -16.19 12.21
C GLY A 111 13.00 -15.34 11.07
N PHE A 112 12.18 -14.64 10.27
CA PHE A 112 12.68 -13.74 9.23
C PHE A 112 12.66 -12.28 9.68
N GLN A 113 13.79 -11.60 9.50
CA GLN A 113 13.89 -10.14 9.66
C GLN A 113 14.16 -9.53 8.29
N GLY A 114 13.13 -8.98 7.66
CA GLY A 114 13.27 -8.23 6.42
C GLY A 114 13.93 -6.89 6.66
N VAL A 115 14.75 -6.48 5.71
CA VAL A 115 15.34 -5.15 5.66
C VAL A 115 14.82 -4.46 4.41
N THR A 116 14.26 -3.26 4.56
CA THR A 116 13.90 -2.43 3.43
C THR A 116 14.90 -1.30 3.29
N SER A 117 15.25 -0.99 2.05
CA SER A 117 16.15 0.11 1.67
C SER A 117 15.40 1.28 1.05
N GLN A 118 14.07 1.28 1.12
CA GLN A 118 13.22 2.31 0.57
C GLN A 118 12.99 3.42 1.60
N GLU A 119 12.66 4.63 1.14
CA GLU A 119 12.24 5.75 2.01
C GLU A 119 10.92 5.44 2.74
N VAL A 120 10.04 4.70 2.08
CA VAL A 120 8.81 4.16 2.68
C VAL A 120 9.08 2.77 3.25
N ASP A 121 8.53 2.46 4.41
CA ASP A 121 8.79 1.22 5.14
C ASP A 121 7.49 0.53 5.57
N CYS A 122 7.61 -0.74 5.97
CA CYS A 122 6.51 -1.54 6.48
C CYS A 122 6.95 -2.32 7.71
N ASP A 123 6.33 -2.06 8.84
CA ASP A 123 6.59 -2.75 10.11
C ASP A 123 6.02 -4.18 10.16
N ARG A 124 5.33 -4.61 9.13
CA ARG A 124 4.76 -5.97 9.01
C ARG A 124 3.83 -6.33 10.18
N CYS A 125 3.06 -5.35 10.61
CA CYS A 125 2.21 -5.44 11.82
C CYS A 125 1.03 -6.41 11.68
N GLY A 126 0.76 -6.97 10.48
CA GLY A 126 -0.35 -7.89 10.22
C GLY A 126 -1.73 -7.23 10.14
N GLN A 127 -1.80 -5.90 10.21
CA GLN A 127 -3.02 -5.12 10.03
C GLN A 127 -2.71 -3.86 9.25
N CYS A 128 -3.11 -3.80 7.99
CA CYS A 128 -2.76 -2.68 7.12
C CYS A 128 -3.72 -1.50 7.30
N TYR A 129 -3.22 -0.40 7.87
CA TYR A 129 -3.98 0.83 8.10
C TYR A 129 -4.04 1.76 6.88
N LEU A 130 -3.29 1.48 5.81
CA LEU A 130 -3.11 2.38 4.65
C LEU A 130 -4.43 2.82 4.00
N ASN A 131 -5.47 2.00 4.06
CA ASN A 131 -6.79 2.35 3.56
C ASN A 131 -7.50 3.45 4.37
N LEU A 132 -7.10 3.63 5.63
CA LEU A 132 -7.67 4.62 6.54
C LEU A 132 -6.86 5.93 6.56
N THR A 133 -5.65 5.89 6.02
CA THR A 133 -4.64 6.96 6.17
C THR A 133 -4.14 7.50 4.83
N GLY A 134 -4.89 7.25 3.74
CA GLY A 134 -4.54 7.77 2.41
C GLY A 134 -3.21 7.25 1.87
N GLY A 135 -2.79 6.04 2.28
CA GLY A 135 -1.54 5.42 1.80
C GLY A 135 -0.30 5.74 2.65
N ILE A 136 -0.42 6.51 3.73
CA ILE A 136 0.68 6.79 4.66
C ILE A 136 0.59 5.85 5.85
N CYS A 137 1.63 5.05 6.10
CA CYS A 137 1.62 4.11 7.23
C CYS A 137 1.78 4.84 8.57
N PRO A 138 0.78 4.82 9.48
CA PRO A 138 0.89 5.55 10.74
C PRO A 138 1.93 4.93 11.67
N ILE A 139 2.22 3.64 11.54
CA ILE A 139 3.21 2.94 12.37
C ILE A 139 4.62 3.38 12.01
N THR A 140 4.98 3.37 10.74
CA THR A 140 6.34 3.71 10.29
C THR A 140 6.56 5.21 10.12
N ALA A 141 5.52 5.99 9.78
CA ALA A 141 5.59 7.44 9.65
C ALA A 141 5.50 8.21 10.98
N CYS A 142 5.16 7.54 12.08
CA CYS A 142 5.07 8.15 13.41
C CYS A 142 6.12 7.54 14.34
N SER A 143 7.00 8.36 14.93
CA SER A 143 8.02 7.90 15.88
C SER A 143 7.45 7.17 17.11
N LYS A 144 6.17 7.35 17.40
CA LYS A 144 5.44 6.67 18.49
C LYS A 144 4.56 5.54 18.00
N SER A 145 4.55 5.26 16.70
CA SER A 145 3.71 4.21 16.06
C SER A 145 2.23 4.32 16.44
N LEU A 146 1.70 5.53 16.61
CA LEU A 146 0.31 5.76 16.96
C LEU A 146 -0.60 5.42 15.77
N VAL A 147 -1.68 4.68 16.04
CA VAL A 147 -2.65 4.25 15.01
C VAL A 147 -4.01 4.95 15.10
N ASN A 148 -4.26 5.70 16.17
CA ASN A 148 -5.57 6.31 16.45
C ASN A 148 -5.55 7.85 16.37
N GLY A 149 -4.61 8.45 15.68
CA GLY A 149 -4.52 9.90 15.53
C GLY A 149 -3.24 10.51 16.10
N GLN A 150 -3.13 11.81 15.90
CA GLN A 150 -1.95 12.58 16.30
C GLN A 150 -1.80 12.69 17.83
N CYS A 151 -0.54 12.77 18.30
CA CYS A 151 -0.24 12.97 19.73
C CYS A 151 -0.42 14.43 20.21
N GLY A 152 -0.60 15.38 19.27
CA GLY A 152 -0.68 16.81 19.58
C GLY A 152 0.66 17.51 19.86
N GLY A 153 1.78 16.81 19.76
CA GLY A 153 3.11 17.36 20.03
C GLY A 153 3.84 17.91 18.82
N ALA A 154 3.29 17.70 17.61
CA ALA A 154 3.90 18.21 16.38
C ALA A 154 3.94 19.74 16.35
N LYS A 155 5.02 20.30 15.78
CA LYS A 155 5.18 21.75 15.61
C LYS A 155 5.69 22.04 14.20
N ASN A 156 4.98 22.88 13.46
CA ASN A 156 5.33 23.27 12.09
C ASN A 156 5.59 22.06 11.15
N GLY A 157 4.75 21.04 11.21
CA GLY A 157 4.90 19.84 10.41
C GLY A 157 5.92 18.82 10.93
N LYS A 158 6.66 19.14 12.00
CA LYS A 158 7.74 18.29 12.52
C LYS A 158 7.33 17.50 13.75
N CYS A 159 7.90 16.30 13.86
CA CYS A 159 7.65 15.39 14.98
C CYS A 159 8.27 15.93 16.27
N GLU A 160 7.55 15.82 17.41
CA GLU A 160 8.09 16.24 18.71
C GLU A 160 9.26 15.37 19.22
N VAL A 161 9.36 14.12 18.71
CA VAL A 161 10.40 13.16 19.10
C VAL A 161 11.67 13.38 18.28
N ASP A 162 11.53 13.67 16.99
CA ASP A 162 12.62 13.96 16.07
C ASP A 162 12.29 15.20 15.22
N PRO A 163 12.94 16.35 15.50
CA PRO A 163 12.68 17.60 14.79
C PRO A 163 13.11 17.58 13.30
N ASN A 164 13.87 16.57 12.86
CA ASN A 164 14.24 16.40 11.46
C ASN A 164 13.18 15.59 10.69
N MET A 165 12.34 14.86 11.40
CA MET A 165 11.30 14.02 10.83
C MET A 165 9.99 14.79 10.67
N ASP A 166 9.31 14.64 9.53
CA ASP A 166 7.96 15.15 9.33
C ASP A 166 6.97 14.36 10.20
N CYS A 167 5.95 15.04 10.71
CA CYS A 167 4.91 14.37 11.49
C CYS A 167 4.03 13.53 10.56
N GLY A 168 4.05 12.21 10.72
CA GLY A 168 3.23 11.30 9.92
C GLY A 168 1.74 11.61 10.00
N TRP A 169 1.23 11.98 11.16
CA TRP A 169 -0.18 12.30 11.35
C TRP A 169 -0.60 13.66 10.78
N GLU A 170 0.28 14.66 10.74
CA GLU A 170 -0.01 15.91 10.00
C GLU A 170 0.00 15.71 8.49
N ARG A 171 0.70 14.69 7.98
CA ARG A 171 0.66 14.29 6.57
C ARG A 171 -0.59 13.48 6.21
N ILE A 172 -1.18 12.77 7.18
CA ILE A 172 -2.39 11.94 7.02
C ILE A 172 -3.66 12.80 7.03
N LEU A 173 -3.69 13.86 7.81
CA LEU A 173 -4.84 14.77 7.98
C LEU A 173 -4.88 15.86 6.90
#